data_0ae20002a7351e63a7882cf2a3222c2f
#
_entry.id   0ae20002a7351e63a7882cf2a3222c2f
#
_cell.length_a   1.000
_cell.length_b   1.000
_cell.length_c   1.000
_cell.angle_alpha   90.00
_cell.angle_beta   90.00
_cell.angle_gamma   90.00
#
_symmetry.space_group_name_H-M   'P 1'
#
loop_
_entity.id
_entity.type
_entity.pdbx_description
1 polymer ?
#
loop_
_entity_poly.entity_id
_entity_poly.type
_entity_poly.pdbx_seq_one_letter_code
_entity_poly.pdbx_strand_id
1 'polypeptide(L)'
;MTKSALQIARAAYQPKLPKALKGAVKVKEGEPTQSVADQEAIKALFPNTYGMPLIQFVEGEAVNMPAINVGVILSGGQAPGGHNVISGLFDGIKALNKDSKLYGLSLIHISEPTRPISIS
;
A
#
# COMPACT_ATOMS: atom_id res chain seq x y z
N MET A 1 32.52 6.21 10.12
CA MET A 1 31.69 7.42 9.90
C MET A 1 30.80 7.65 11.10
N THR A 2 30.86 8.80 11.69
CA THR A 2 29.98 9.22 12.80
C THR A 2 28.62 9.58 12.22
N LYS A 3 27.58 8.94 12.72
CA LYS A 3 26.18 9.25 12.31
C LYS A 3 25.79 10.62 12.83
N SER A 4 25.13 11.43 12.02
CA SER A 4 24.59 12.71 12.47
C SER A 4 23.44 12.52 13.45
N ALA A 5 23.17 13.54 14.29
CA ALA A 5 22.05 13.50 15.22
C ALA A 5 20.71 13.22 14.52
N LEU A 6 20.51 13.76 13.31
CA LEU A 6 19.31 13.50 12.50
C LEU A 6 19.21 12.05 12.03
N GLN A 7 20.32 11.44 11.63
CA GLN A 7 20.35 10.03 11.25
C GLN A 7 20.02 9.11 12.43
N ILE A 8 20.50 9.44 13.61
CA ILE A 8 20.22 8.71 14.85
C ILE A 8 18.71 8.83 15.18
N ALA A 9 18.18 10.06 15.16
CA ALA A 9 16.76 10.31 15.43
C ALA A 9 15.83 9.58 14.44
N ARG A 10 16.16 9.58 13.14
CA ARG A 10 15.41 8.86 12.10
C ARG A 10 15.48 7.34 12.29
N ALA A 11 16.62 6.79 12.64
CA ALA A 11 16.78 5.37 12.89
C ALA A 11 16.00 4.89 14.13
N ALA A 12 15.81 5.77 15.11
CA ALA A 12 15.04 5.48 16.32
C ALA A 12 13.52 5.67 16.13
N TYR A 13 13.10 6.38 15.06
CA TYR A 13 11.68 6.61 14.81
C TYR A 13 10.98 5.34 14.36
N GLN A 14 9.95 4.97 15.09
CA GLN A 14 9.04 3.87 14.73
C GLN A 14 7.65 4.44 14.47
N PRO A 15 7.09 4.24 13.26
CA PRO A 15 5.75 4.71 12.94
C PRO A 15 4.72 3.98 13.80
N LYS A 16 3.72 4.72 14.29
CA LYS A 16 2.61 4.14 15.06
C LYS A 16 1.55 3.63 14.08
N LEU A 17 1.48 2.32 13.93
CA LEU A 17 0.41 1.70 13.15
C LEU A 17 -0.89 1.68 13.96
N PRO A 18 -2.05 1.94 13.33
CA PRO A 18 -3.36 1.66 13.92
C PRO A 18 -3.47 0.19 14.32
N LYS A 19 -4.22 -0.09 15.39
CA LYS A 19 -4.38 -1.47 15.87
C LYS A 19 -4.87 -2.43 14.79
N ALA A 20 -5.85 -1.99 13.98
CA ALA A 20 -6.40 -2.78 12.91
C ALA A 20 -5.39 -3.20 11.84
N LEU A 21 -4.25 -2.48 11.71
CA LEU A 21 -3.21 -2.78 10.71
C LEU A 21 -2.02 -3.55 11.28
N LYS A 22 -2.06 -3.94 12.55
CA LYS A 22 -0.97 -4.69 13.20
C LYS A 22 -1.03 -6.20 12.98
N GLY A 23 -2.13 -6.70 12.47
CA GLY A 23 -2.36 -8.12 12.23
C GLY A 23 -3.19 -8.36 10.98
N ALA A 24 -3.95 -9.43 10.99
CA ALA A 24 -4.89 -9.70 9.92
C ALA A 24 -5.98 -8.62 9.87
N VAL A 25 -6.29 -8.16 8.69
CA VAL A 25 -7.22 -7.06 8.43
C VAL A 25 -8.48 -7.60 7.77
N LYS A 26 -9.61 -7.14 8.23
CA LYS A 26 -10.93 -7.39 7.65
C LYS A 26 -11.55 -6.08 7.20
N VAL A 27 -12.26 -6.11 6.11
CA VAL A 27 -13.01 -4.95 5.61
C VAL A 27 -14.41 -4.98 6.20
N LYS A 28 -14.86 -3.84 6.73
CA LYS A 28 -16.23 -3.59 7.16
C LYS A 28 -16.80 -2.45 6.33
N GLU A 29 -17.92 -2.70 5.70
CA GLU A 29 -18.69 -1.67 5.01
C GLU A 29 -19.52 -0.87 6.04
N GLY A 30 -19.48 0.44 5.90
CA GLY A 30 -20.27 1.38 6.67
C GLY A 30 -21.46 1.91 5.89
N GLU A 31 -21.93 3.08 6.25
CA GLU A 31 -23.05 3.73 5.59
C GLU A 31 -22.66 4.23 4.18
N PRO A 32 -23.62 4.24 3.23
CA PRO A 32 -23.43 4.86 1.93
C PRO A 32 -23.03 6.32 2.05
N THR A 33 -22.09 6.75 1.22
CA THR A 33 -21.64 8.15 1.18
C THR A 33 -22.50 8.97 0.22
N GLN A 34 -22.58 10.27 0.51
CA GLN A 34 -23.25 11.24 -0.35
C GLN A 34 -22.34 12.45 -0.55
N SER A 35 -22.46 13.10 -1.70
CA SER A 35 -21.80 14.39 -1.90
C SER A 35 -22.46 15.50 -1.07
N VAL A 36 -21.66 16.49 -0.68
CA VAL A 36 -22.13 17.62 0.13
C VAL A 36 -23.08 18.52 -0.68
N ALA A 37 -22.86 18.61 -2.00
CA ALA A 37 -23.67 19.43 -2.91
C ALA A 37 -23.86 18.70 -4.24
N ASP A 38 -24.78 19.15 -5.06
CA ASP A 38 -25.05 18.69 -6.43
C ASP A 38 -25.27 17.18 -6.55
N GLN A 39 -25.90 16.57 -5.58
CA GLN A 39 -26.04 15.11 -5.44
C GLN A 39 -26.63 14.46 -6.69
N GLU A 40 -27.73 15.01 -7.22
CA GLU A 40 -28.40 14.45 -8.40
C GLU A 40 -27.52 14.54 -9.68
N ALA A 41 -26.83 15.65 -9.86
CA ALA A 41 -25.94 15.84 -10.99
C ALA A 41 -24.73 14.88 -10.93
N ILE A 42 -24.11 14.75 -9.75
CA ILE A 42 -22.99 13.85 -9.54
C ILE A 42 -23.42 12.38 -9.69
N LYS A 43 -24.56 12.02 -9.16
CA LYS A 43 -25.13 10.69 -9.31
C LYS A 43 -25.41 10.33 -10.77
N ALA A 44 -25.93 11.30 -11.55
CA ALA A 44 -26.17 11.10 -12.96
C ALA A 44 -24.88 10.92 -13.77
N LEU A 45 -23.82 11.65 -13.42
CA LEU A 45 -22.52 11.54 -14.08
C LEU A 45 -21.71 10.30 -13.65
N PHE A 46 -21.88 9.86 -12.40
CA PHE A 46 -21.10 8.76 -11.83
C PHE A 46 -22.02 7.68 -11.20
N PRO A 47 -22.91 7.07 -11.98
CA PRO A 47 -23.92 6.16 -11.44
C PRO A 47 -23.35 4.90 -10.76
N ASN A 48 -22.16 4.47 -11.17
CA ASN A 48 -21.52 3.26 -10.65
C ASN A 48 -20.64 3.48 -9.41
N THR A 49 -20.32 4.73 -9.09
CA THR A 49 -19.42 5.07 -7.98
C THR A 49 -20.07 5.97 -6.94
N TYR A 50 -21.20 6.61 -7.28
CA TYR A 50 -21.95 7.42 -6.33
C TYR A 50 -22.63 6.55 -5.27
N GLY A 51 -22.55 6.97 -4.03
CA GLY A 51 -23.19 6.28 -2.92
C GLY A 51 -22.45 5.04 -2.42
N MET A 52 -21.21 4.83 -2.86
CA MET A 52 -20.40 3.72 -2.34
C MET A 52 -20.21 3.84 -0.84
N PRO A 53 -20.26 2.74 -0.09
CA PRO A 53 -20.13 2.75 1.35
C PRO A 53 -18.74 3.16 1.80
N LEU A 54 -18.64 3.71 2.99
CA LEU A 54 -17.39 4.00 3.64
C LEU A 54 -16.72 2.69 4.06
N ILE A 55 -15.52 2.46 3.61
CA ILE A 55 -14.78 1.24 3.94
C ILE A 55 -13.90 1.47 5.16
N GLN A 56 -14.03 0.61 6.15
CA GLN A 56 -13.22 0.63 7.37
C GLN A 56 -12.40 -0.65 7.49
N PHE A 57 -11.16 -0.52 7.90
CA PHE A 57 -10.33 -1.66 8.26
C PHE A 57 -10.52 -1.97 9.74
N VAL A 58 -10.87 -3.21 10.04
CA VAL A 58 -11.03 -3.73 11.40
C VAL A 58 -10.14 -4.96 11.60
N GLU A 59 -9.90 -5.32 12.84
CA GLU A 59 -9.15 -6.54 13.16
C GLU A 59 -9.88 -7.75 12.59
N GLY A 60 -9.14 -8.60 11.87
CA GLY A 60 -9.63 -9.84 11.28
C GLY A 60 -9.01 -11.06 11.91
N GLU A 61 -9.44 -12.22 11.49
CA GLU A 61 -8.82 -13.48 11.87
C GLU A 61 -7.57 -13.75 11.04
N ALA A 62 -6.55 -14.31 11.64
CA ALA A 62 -5.33 -14.69 10.94
C ALA A 62 -5.64 -15.82 9.95
N VAL A 63 -5.43 -15.55 8.67
CA VAL A 63 -5.57 -16.54 7.60
C VAL A 63 -4.18 -16.98 7.17
N ASN A 64 -4.00 -18.28 7.02
CA ASN A 64 -2.76 -18.80 6.46
C ASN A 64 -2.73 -18.49 4.95
N MET A 65 -1.98 -17.46 4.58
CA MET A 65 -1.86 -17.01 3.19
C MET A 65 -0.77 -17.78 2.46
N PRO A 66 -1.04 -18.26 1.23
CA PRO A 66 0.01 -18.82 0.39
C PRO A 66 1.05 -17.76 0.06
N ALA A 67 2.25 -18.19 -0.32
CA ALA A 67 3.28 -17.29 -0.82
C ALA A 67 2.80 -16.59 -2.09
N ILE A 68 2.96 -15.27 -2.13
CA ILE A 68 2.56 -14.44 -3.28
C ILE A 68 3.76 -13.74 -3.89
N ASN A 69 3.70 -13.51 -5.18
CA ASN A 69 4.67 -12.71 -5.92
C ASN A 69 4.03 -11.36 -6.26
N VAL A 70 4.64 -10.29 -5.79
CA VAL A 70 4.15 -8.92 -5.99
C VAL A 70 5.14 -8.16 -6.86
N GLY A 71 4.65 -7.57 -7.94
CA GLY A 71 5.42 -6.63 -8.77
C GLY A 71 5.09 -5.20 -8.38
N VAL A 72 6.10 -4.35 -8.22
CA VAL A 72 5.93 -2.92 -7.95
C VAL A 72 6.57 -2.08 -9.03
N ILE A 73 5.81 -1.13 -9.57
CA ILE A 73 6.26 -0.16 -10.57
C ILE A 73 6.04 1.22 -9.98
N LEU A 74 7.09 2.04 -9.97
CA LEU A 74 6.98 3.46 -9.70
C LEU A 74 6.91 4.19 -11.04
N SER A 75 5.76 4.76 -11.35
CA SER A 75 5.51 5.52 -12.57
C SER A 75 5.64 7.02 -12.31
N GLY A 76 6.31 7.74 -13.21
CA GLY A 76 6.49 9.18 -13.14
C GLY A 76 7.83 9.60 -12.58
N GLY A 77 7.94 10.91 -12.24
CA GLY A 77 9.14 11.49 -11.67
C GLY A 77 9.38 11.10 -10.21
N GLN A 78 10.34 11.73 -9.56
CA GLN A 78 10.62 11.50 -8.14
C GLN A 78 9.42 11.93 -7.27
N ALA A 79 8.73 10.94 -6.71
CA ALA A 79 7.70 11.17 -5.71
C ALA A 79 8.26 10.91 -4.32
N PRO A 80 8.08 11.84 -3.34
CA PRO A 80 8.45 11.60 -1.96
C PRO A 80 7.72 10.36 -1.41
N GLY A 81 8.44 9.49 -0.72
CA GLY A 81 7.83 8.32 -0.06
C GLY A 81 7.80 7.04 -0.89
N GLY A 82 8.24 7.03 -2.14
CA GLY A 82 8.29 5.81 -2.96
C GLY A 82 9.09 4.67 -2.31
N HIS A 83 10.23 4.98 -1.72
CA HIS A 83 11.04 4.00 -0.98
C HIS A 83 10.32 3.43 0.24
N ASN A 84 9.54 4.26 0.94
CA ASN A 84 8.73 3.82 2.08
C ASN A 84 7.62 2.87 1.66
N VAL A 85 7.00 3.10 0.50
CA VAL A 85 5.99 2.21 -0.08
C VAL A 85 6.60 0.84 -0.40
N ILE A 86 7.76 0.82 -1.04
CA ILE A 86 8.47 -0.42 -1.38
C ILE A 86 8.86 -1.19 -0.10
N SER A 87 9.43 -0.49 0.88
CA SER A 87 9.79 -1.09 2.17
C SER A 87 8.56 -1.64 2.90
N GLY A 88 7.47 -0.88 2.96
CA GLY A 88 6.23 -1.32 3.59
C GLY A 88 5.59 -2.51 2.89
N LEU A 89 5.60 -2.56 1.56
CA LEU A 89 5.15 -3.71 0.78
C LEU A 89 5.98 -4.95 1.08
N PHE A 90 7.31 -4.81 1.09
CA PHE A 90 8.22 -5.90 1.40
C PHE A 90 7.96 -6.48 2.79
N ASP A 91 7.94 -5.63 3.81
CA ASP A 91 7.68 -6.04 5.18
C ASP A 91 6.29 -6.68 5.33
N GLY A 92 5.27 -6.10 4.69
CA GLY A 92 3.90 -6.60 4.73
C GLY A 92 3.75 -8.00 4.12
N ILE A 93 4.27 -8.23 2.91
CA ILE A 93 4.16 -9.54 2.25
C ILE A 93 5.00 -10.61 2.96
N LYS A 94 6.16 -10.24 3.52
CA LYS A 94 6.99 -11.14 4.30
C LYS A 94 6.36 -11.50 5.65
N ALA A 95 5.63 -10.58 6.27
CA ALA A 95 4.87 -10.85 7.49
C ALA A 95 3.70 -11.81 7.24
N LEU A 96 3.06 -11.72 6.05
CA LEU A 96 2.00 -12.65 5.66
C LEU A 96 2.53 -14.04 5.33
N ASN A 97 3.60 -14.12 4.57
CA ASN A 97 4.29 -15.36 4.25
C ASN A 97 5.74 -15.06 3.86
N LYS A 98 6.69 -15.63 4.59
CA LYS A 98 8.13 -15.42 4.39
C LYS A 98 8.64 -15.82 3.00
N ASP A 99 7.95 -16.75 2.33
CA ASP A 99 8.31 -17.21 0.98
C ASP A 99 7.79 -16.31 -0.14
N SER A 100 6.98 -15.30 0.21
CA SER A 100 6.52 -14.26 -0.73
C SER A 100 7.69 -13.44 -1.27
N LYS A 101 7.56 -12.98 -2.53
CA LYS A 101 8.60 -12.23 -3.22
C LYS A 101 8.08 -10.88 -3.72
N LEU A 102 8.92 -9.86 -3.59
CA LEU A 102 8.68 -8.54 -4.16
C LEU A 102 9.64 -8.31 -5.34
N TYR A 103 9.10 -7.89 -6.47
CA TYR A 103 9.84 -7.59 -7.68
C TYR A 103 9.71 -6.11 -8.00
N GLY A 104 10.83 -5.39 -8.05
CA GLY A 104 10.90 -4.03 -8.58
C GLY A 104 10.94 -4.08 -10.11
N LEU A 105 10.02 -3.37 -10.76
CA LEU A 105 9.98 -3.25 -12.21
C LEU A 105 10.39 -1.83 -12.61
N SER A 106 11.30 -1.71 -13.57
CA SER A 106 11.77 -0.43 -14.08
C SER A 106 11.14 -0.13 -15.43
N LEU A 107 10.68 1.11 -15.60
CA LEU A 107 10.15 1.63 -16.87
C LEU A 107 11.20 2.40 -17.69
N ILE A 108 12.46 2.40 -17.28
CA ILE A 108 13.50 3.24 -17.89
C ILE A 108 13.79 2.83 -19.35
N HIS A 109 13.55 1.59 -19.75
CA HIS A 109 13.75 1.08 -21.10
C HIS A 109 12.45 0.55 -21.69
N ILE A 110 11.72 1.42 -22.39
CA ILE A 110 10.47 1.06 -23.08
C ILE A 110 10.74 0.11 -24.28
N SER A 111 11.99 0.08 -24.79
CA SER A 111 12.42 -0.74 -25.94
C SER A 111 13.05 -2.09 -25.58
N GLU A 112 13.33 -2.33 -24.30
CA GLU A 112 13.91 -3.60 -23.84
C GLU A 112 12.97 -4.31 -22.87
N PRO A 113 12.95 -5.68 -22.88
CA PRO A 113 12.13 -6.41 -21.93
C PRO A 113 12.58 -6.07 -20.50
N THR A 114 11.64 -5.62 -19.70
CA THR A 114 11.85 -5.30 -18.27
C THR A 114 12.37 -6.55 -17.55
N ARG A 115 13.55 -6.45 -16.94
CA ARG A 115 14.06 -7.53 -16.07
C ARG A 115 13.54 -7.28 -14.65
N PRO A 116 12.75 -8.19 -14.09
CA PRO A 116 12.36 -8.08 -12.68
C PRO A 116 13.58 -8.27 -11.79
N ILE A 117 13.77 -7.34 -10.84
CA ILE A 117 14.80 -7.45 -9.82
C ILE A 117 14.13 -8.03 -8.57
N SER A 118 14.56 -9.23 -8.16
CA SER A 118 14.08 -9.82 -6.90
C SER A 118 14.72 -9.10 -5.73
N ILE A 119 13.89 -8.61 -4.79
CA ILE A 119 14.31 -8.04 -3.51
C ILE A 119 14.20 -9.14 -2.48
N SER A 120 15.34 -9.54 -1.93
CA SER A 120 15.44 -10.59 -0.89
C SER A 120 15.77 -9.98 0.49
#